data_94fb1887f59b6c72b699a2a218142a7f
#
_entry.id   94fb1887f59b6c72b699a2a218142a7f
#
_cell.length_a   1.000
_cell.length_b   1.000
_cell.length_c   1.000
_cell.angle_alpha   90.00
_cell.angle_beta   90.00
_cell.angle_gamma   90.00
#
_symmetry.space_group_name_H-M   'P 1'
#
loop_
_entity.id
_entity.type
_entity.pdbx_description
1 polymer ?
#
loop_
_entity_poly.entity_id
_entity_poly.type
_entity_poly.pdbx_seq_one_letter_code
_entity_poly.pdbx_strand_id
1 'polypeptide(L)'
;MSDPRFGHLSRRGLLKGLGALAGASWLGTAHAAEEKAAVISIFLSGGYNALFPSANSFRNKAFGVNDGNVKSLGSNLYVDAGSLGSLDDFSLRHMASIGNRHGATDHANAQALNYGDGRSFALQLAAAMGGSAAIKAASMGRMPPGPSSAEGGVSYQLINDMGSTIRALGGGDPDPKLPARNVASEAIMRATAMSGGAMGKNPGSLVTFKDGYATAVDTLRKPVQPFVFKDMAAAYGRDEKTAVRDFASKVVGAELMVRAGANLVTITDDFNWDSHGDTDGNNVRNMMNERIIPPLKTFLGRLRTDDQLKSMNVVVILHGDFSRSLPGSDHQPNMTATVIGKYVKTGSTGNTNADVALGPNVPGPKAMWAYLAKAARCPGEPFGPNPHSLVL
;
A
#
# COMPACT_ATOMS: atom_id res chain seq x y z
N MET A 1 70.02 3.15 -34.41
CA MET A 1 68.67 2.61 -34.42
C MET A 1 67.91 3.26 -33.25
N SER A 2 66.97 4.12 -33.53
CA SER A 2 66.39 5.13 -32.70
C SER A 2 65.19 4.58 -31.91
N ASP A 3 65.19 4.90 -30.60
CA ASP A 3 64.20 4.64 -29.57
C ASP A 3 62.95 5.51 -29.78
N PRO A 4 61.70 4.99 -29.66
CA PRO A 4 60.48 5.78 -29.73
C PRO A 4 60.13 6.41 -28.39
N ARG A 5 60.02 7.70 -28.42
CA ARG A 5 59.75 8.63 -27.32
C ARG A 5 58.39 8.41 -26.67
N PHE A 6 58.38 8.07 -25.42
CA PHE A 6 57.20 8.25 -24.57
C PHE A 6 56.98 9.73 -24.28
N GLY A 7 55.90 10.29 -24.81
CA GLY A 7 55.49 11.66 -24.52
C GLY A 7 55.07 11.80 -23.04
N HIS A 8 55.70 12.73 -22.33
CA HIS A 8 55.34 13.11 -20.96
C HIS A 8 53.95 13.74 -20.92
N LEU A 9 52.96 13.00 -20.46
CA LEU A 9 51.69 13.58 -20.06
C LEU A 9 51.92 14.47 -18.83
N SER A 10 51.77 15.78 -18.98
CA SER A 10 51.90 16.72 -17.88
C SER A 10 50.70 16.58 -16.92
N ARG A 11 50.96 16.69 -15.60
CA ARG A 11 49.90 16.67 -14.58
C ARG A 11 48.76 17.64 -14.86
N ARG A 12 49.03 18.75 -15.56
CA ARG A 12 48.00 19.71 -15.99
C ARG A 12 47.10 19.17 -17.11
N GLY A 13 47.61 18.30 -18.01
CA GLY A 13 46.82 17.66 -19.04
C GLY A 13 45.88 16.61 -18.47
N LEU A 14 46.32 15.87 -17.45
CA LEU A 14 45.49 14.87 -16.75
C LEU A 14 44.35 15.55 -15.98
N LEU A 15 44.61 16.67 -15.29
CA LEU A 15 43.58 17.42 -14.55
C LEU A 15 42.56 18.09 -15.48
N LYS A 16 42.97 18.55 -16.67
CA LYS A 16 42.03 19.08 -17.66
C LYS A 16 41.15 17.99 -18.29
N GLY A 17 41.70 16.79 -18.50
CA GLY A 17 40.95 15.64 -19.01
C GLY A 17 39.95 15.11 -18.00
N LEU A 18 40.31 15.05 -16.71
CA LEU A 18 39.42 14.66 -15.63
C LEU A 18 38.32 15.69 -15.35
N GLY A 19 38.61 16.98 -15.49
CA GLY A 19 37.60 18.05 -15.35
C GLY A 19 36.55 18.02 -16.47
N ALA A 20 36.94 17.66 -17.70
CA ALA A 20 36.01 17.53 -18.84
C ALA A 20 35.11 16.28 -18.71
N LEU A 21 35.66 15.17 -18.20
CA LEU A 21 34.88 13.96 -17.93
C LEU A 21 33.93 14.14 -16.73
N ALA A 22 34.33 14.86 -15.69
CA ALA A 22 33.46 15.19 -14.57
C ALA A 22 32.34 16.18 -14.97
N GLY A 23 32.60 17.12 -15.88
CA GLY A 23 31.58 18.05 -16.39
C GLY A 23 30.57 17.39 -17.33
N ALA A 24 30.96 16.36 -18.11
CA ALA A 24 30.05 15.65 -19.00
C ALA A 24 29.14 14.66 -18.28
N SER A 25 29.53 14.16 -17.10
CA SER A 25 28.67 13.28 -16.28
C SER A 25 27.64 14.06 -15.45
N TRP A 26 27.75 15.39 -15.35
CA TRP A 26 26.75 16.24 -14.69
C TRP A 26 25.65 16.75 -15.63
N LEU A 27 25.73 16.49 -16.92
CA LEU A 27 24.64 16.66 -17.87
C LEU A 27 23.80 15.38 -18.03
N GLY A 28 23.91 14.44 -17.08
CA GLY A 28 22.93 13.40 -16.91
C GLY A 28 21.57 14.08 -16.79
N THR A 29 20.70 13.79 -17.75
CA THR A 29 19.28 14.13 -17.75
C THR A 29 18.81 14.14 -16.31
N ALA A 30 18.35 15.31 -15.82
CA ALA A 30 17.59 15.38 -14.58
C ALA A 30 16.36 14.49 -14.79
N HIS A 31 16.48 13.20 -14.55
CA HIS A 31 15.33 12.37 -14.34
C HIS A 31 14.61 13.01 -13.19
N ALA A 32 13.44 13.58 -13.46
CA ALA A 32 12.53 13.99 -12.39
C ALA A 32 12.49 12.82 -11.41
N ALA A 33 12.82 13.09 -10.15
CA ALA A 33 12.89 12.04 -9.14
C ALA A 33 11.58 11.23 -9.23
N GLU A 34 11.70 9.94 -9.47
CA GLU A 34 10.54 9.07 -9.68
C GLU A 34 9.62 9.22 -8.47
N GLU A 35 8.36 9.54 -8.72
CA GLU A 35 7.38 9.79 -7.68
C GLU A 35 7.22 8.52 -6.82
N LYS A 36 7.55 8.62 -5.53
CA LYS A 36 7.39 7.48 -4.63
C LYS A 36 5.93 7.08 -4.55
N ALA A 37 5.65 5.80 -4.70
CA ALA A 37 4.29 5.27 -4.64
C ALA A 37 4.11 4.29 -3.49
N ALA A 38 2.90 4.23 -2.95
CA ALA A 38 2.50 3.25 -1.95
C ALA A 38 1.03 2.84 -2.15
N VAL A 39 0.70 1.61 -1.81
CA VAL A 39 -0.67 1.11 -1.75
C VAL A 39 -1.02 0.77 -0.30
N ILE A 40 -2.15 1.29 0.17
CA ILE A 40 -2.73 0.91 1.47
C ILE A 40 -3.97 0.08 1.21
N SER A 41 -3.94 -1.19 1.58
CA SER A 41 -5.06 -2.11 1.48
C SER A 41 -5.76 -2.22 2.83
N ILE A 42 -6.98 -1.72 2.90
CA ILE A 42 -7.86 -1.78 4.07
C ILE A 42 -8.88 -2.89 3.85
N PHE A 43 -8.79 -3.94 4.65
CA PHE A 43 -9.65 -5.11 4.57
C PHE A 43 -10.66 -5.14 5.73
N LEU A 44 -11.93 -5.17 5.40
CA LEU A 44 -13.06 -5.21 6.32
C LEU A 44 -13.60 -6.65 6.34
N SER A 45 -13.09 -7.44 7.29
CA SER A 45 -13.36 -8.88 7.38
C SER A 45 -14.80 -9.18 7.79
N GLY A 46 -15.50 -9.98 7.00
CA GLY A 46 -16.88 -10.37 7.24
C GLY A 46 -17.87 -9.93 6.16
N GLY A 47 -17.41 -9.22 5.16
CA GLY A 47 -18.21 -8.81 4.03
C GLY A 47 -18.51 -7.32 4.04
N TYR A 48 -17.65 -6.60 3.36
CA TYR A 48 -17.81 -5.19 3.10
C TYR A 48 -19.08 -4.95 2.27
N ASN A 49 -20.04 -4.24 2.83
CA ASN A 49 -21.29 -4.03 2.14
C ASN A 49 -21.11 -3.02 1.01
N ALA A 50 -21.28 -3.47 -0.23
CA ALA A 50 -21.16 -2.69 -1.43
C ALA A 50 -22.11 -1.49 -1.53
N LEU A 51 -23.07 -1.35 -0.63
CA LEU A 51 -23.92 -0.16 -0.57
C LEU A 51 -23.13 1.13 -0.36
N PHE A 52 -21.99 1.07 0.30
CA PHE A 52 -21.33 2.29 0.76
C PHE A 52 -20.34 2.87 -0.25
N PRO A 53 -19.69 2.07 -1.10
CA PRO A 53 -18.83 2.58 -2.14
C PRO A 53 -19.29 2.18 -3.52
N SER A 54 -20.47 1.67 -3.70
CA SER A 54 -20.77 1.13 -5.00
C SER A 54 -21.67 2.00 -5.80
N ALA A 55 -21.57 1.74 -7.04
CA ALA A 55 -22.18 2.37 -8.12
C ALA A 55 -23.70 2.32 -8.10
N ASN A 56 -24.25 1.23 -8.53
CA ASN A 56 -25.64 1.18 -8.95
C ASN A 56 -26.62 0.71 -7.89
N SER A 57 -26.14 0.04 -6.86
CA SER A 57 -26.98 -0.49 -5.78
C SER A 57 -27.76 0.61 -5.06
N PHE A 58 -27.21 1.81 -4.98
CA PHE A 58 -27.90 2.98 -4.46
C PHE A 58 -29.07 3.47 -5.32
N ARG A 59 -29.14 3.10 -6.57
CA ARG A 59 -30.25 3.50 -7.44
C ARG A 59 -31.58 2.84 -7.09
N ASN A 60 -31.54 1.72 -6.42
CA ASN A 60 -32.73 0.92 -6.18
C ASN A 60 -33.55 1.35 -4.97
N LYS A 61 -33.17 2.41 -4.26
CA LYS A 61 -33.92 2.98 -3.13
C LYS A 61 -34.43 1.96 -2.10
N ALA A 62 -33.92 0.74 -2.14
CA ALA A 62 -34.17 -0.27 -1.14
C ALA A 62 -33.21 0.00 0.04
N PHE A 63 -33.55 -0.44 1.24
CA PHE A 63 -32.65 -0.50 2.38
C PHE A 63 -32.26 0.84 3.01
N GLY A 64 -33.23 1.71 3.20
CA GLY A 64 -32.98 3.02 3.79
C GLY A 64 -32.19 3.98 2.90
N VAL A 65 -31.87 3.58 1.67
CA VAL A 65 -31.25 4.45 0.67
C VAL A 65 -32.33 5.34 0.06
N ASN A 66 -32.13 6.64 0.14
CA ASN A 66 -33.02 7.65 -0.45
C ASN A 66 -32.18 8.82 -0.99
N ASP A 67 -32.81 9.73 -1.69
CA ASP A 67 -32.11 10.86 -2.31
C ASP A 67 -31.36 11.76 -1.31
N GLY A 68 -31.73 11.72 -0.03
CA GLY A 68 -31.08 12.48 1.04
C GLY A 68 -29.78 11.85 1.57
N ASN A 69 -29.62 10.53 1.42
CA ASN A 69 -28.43 9.81 1.91
C ASN A 69 -27.53 9.25 0.80
N VAL A 70 -27.82 9.55 -0.46
CA VAL A 70 -27.01 9.16 -1.62
C VAL A 70 -26.36 10.38 -2.23
N LYS A 71 -25.06 10.30 -2.49
CA LYS A 71 -24.30 11.30 -3.23
C LYS A 71 -23.82 10.72 -4.56
N SER A 72 -24.20 11.34 -5.66
CA SER A 72 -23.67 11.01 -6.98
C SER A 72 -22.33 11.73 -7.18
N LEU A 73 -21.30 10.97 -7.56
CA LEU A 73 -19.99 11.51 -7.91
C LEU A 73 -19.77 11.60 -9.43
N GLY A 74 -20.79 11.25 -10.21
CA GLY A 74 -20.71 11.16 -11.67
C GLY A 74 -20.18 9.80 -12.14
N SER A 75 -20.14 9.60 -13.46
CA SER A 75 -19.60 8.38 -14.09
C SER A 75 -20.12 7.08 -13.47
N ASN A 76 -21.39 7.06 -13.10
CA ASN A 76 -22.08 5.91 -12.51
C ASN A 76 -21.57 5.51 -11.12
N LEU A 77 -20.89 6.39 -10.41
CA LEU A 77 -20.47 6.19 -9.02
C LEU A 77 -21.40 6.92 -8.05
N TYR A 78 -21.95 6.16 -7.13
CA TYR A 78 -22.78 6.64 -6.04
C TYR A 78 -22.19 6.18 -4.71
N VAL A 79 -22.25 7.02 -3.71
CA VAL A 79 -21.75 6.72 -2.36
C VAL A 79 -22.76 7.15 -1.32
N ASP A 80 -22.73 6.52 -0.16
CA ASP A 80 -23.49 6.99 1.00
C ASP A 80 -22.99 8.37 1.43
N ALA A 81 -23.91 9.35 1.46
CA ALA A 81 -23.57 10.74 1.72
C ALA A 81 -22.98 10.96 3.12
N GLY A 82 -23.42 10.17 4.11
CA GLY A 82 -23.00 10.27 5.50
C GLY A 82 -21.65 9.61 5.79
N SER A 83 -21.25 8.61 4.99
CA SER A 83 -19.98 7.91 5.15
C SER A 83 -18.92 8.36 4.14
N LEU A 84 -18.67 7.61 3.09
CA LEU A 84 -17.68 7.96 2.06
C LEU A 84 -17.97 9.31 1.38
N GLY A 85 -19.24 9.67 1.22
CA GLY A 85 -19.66 10.95 0.68
C GLY A 85 -19.30 12.18 1.53
N SER A 86 -18.93 11.96 2.80
CA SER A 86 -18.45 13.01 3.72
C SER A 86 -16.95 13.31 3.58
N LEU A 87 -16.23 12.55 2.77
CA LEU A 87 -14.83 12.83 2.46
C LEU A 87 -14.71 14.15 1.71
N ASP A 88 -13.51 14.69 1.65
CA ASP A 88 -13.25 15.95 0.97
C ASP A 88 -13.37 15.84 -0.55
N ASP A 89 -13.56 16.98 -1.20
CA ASP A 89 -13.80 17.07 -2.64
C ASP A 89 -12.68 16.46 -3.50
N PHE A 90 -11.43 16.54 -3.06
CA PHE A 90 -10.34 15.91 -3.79
C PHE A 90 -10.48 14.40 -3.77
N SER A 91 -10.67 13.82 -2.59
CA SER A 91 -10.86 12.38 -2.42
C SER A 91 -12.07 11.87 -3.22
N LEU A 92 -13.16 12.63 -3.24
CA LEU A 92 -14.36 12.28 -4.00
C LEU A 92 -14.14 12.34 -5.53
N ARG A 93 -13.37 13.31 -6.00
CA ARG A 93 -13.01 13.42 -7.44
C ARG A 93 -11.97 12.39 -7.90
N HIS A 94 -11.35 11.71 -6.97
CA HIS A 94 -10.32 10.69 -7.22
C HIS A 94 -10.71 9.35 -6.57
N MET A 95 -11.98 9.00 -6.64
CA MET A 95 -12.55 7.77 -6.11
C MET A 95 -13.16 6.93 -7.21
N ALA A 96 -12.88 5.63 -7.18
CA ALA A 96 -13.50 4.64 -8.06
C ALA A 96 -14.08 3.47 -7.27
N SER A 97 -15.12 2.83 -7.82
CA SER A 97 -15.62 1.54 -7.36
C SER A 97 -15.27 0.48 -8.40
N ILE A 98 -14.50 -0.51 -8.00
CA ILE A 98 -14.02 -1.58 -8.87
C ILE A 98 -14.76 -2.87 -8.57
N GLY A 99 -15.55 -3.33 -9.53
CA GLY A 99 -16.23 -4.62 -9.45
C GLY A 99 -15.25 -5.79 -9.60
N ASN A 100 -15.41 -6.78 -8.74
CA ASN A 100 -14.56 -7.96 -8.68
C ASN A 100 -15.40 -9.20 -8.42
N ARG A 101 -15.22 -10.26 -9.21
CA ARG A 101 -15.90 -11.54 -9.06
C ARG A 101 -14.91 -12.65 -8.76
N HIS A 102 -14.89 -13.12 -7.51
CA HIS A 102 -14.03 -14.24 -7.07
C HIS A 102 -14.73 -15.61 -7.11
N GLY A 103 -16.07 -15.65 -7.15
CA GLY A 103 -16.85 -16.89 -7.27
C GLY A 103 -17.14 -17.61 -5.95
N ALA A 104 -16.56 -17.21 -4.84
CA ALA A 104 -16.76 -17.83 -3.53
C ALA A 104 -17.89 -17.13 -2.74
N THR A 105 -18.61 -17.92 -1.94
CA THR A 105 -19.66 -17.44 -1.02
C THR A 105 -19.38 -17.80 0.44
N ASP A 106 -18.21 -18.33 0.72
CA ASP A 106 -17.71 -18.53 2.08
C ASP A 106 -16.54 -17.62 2.39
N HIS A 107 -16.43 -17.21 3.65
CA HIS A 107 -15.44 -16.21 4.08
C HIS A 107 -14.00 -16.61 3.77
N ALA A 108 -13.61 -17.84 4.09
CA ALA A 108 -12.22 -18.25 3.98
C ALA A 108 -11.73 -18.25 2.53
N ASN A 109 -12.51 -18.82 1.62
CA ASN A 109 -12.17 -18.82 0.19
C ASN A 109 -12.25 -17.42 -0.43
N ALA A 110 -13.29 -16.65 -0.11
CA ALA A 110 -13.42 -15.29 -0.63
C ALA A 110 -12.24 -14.41 -0.19
N GLN A 111 -11.86 -14.47 1.10
CA GLN A 111 -10.70 -13.78 1.63
C GLN A 111 -9.41 -14.20 0.93
N ALA A 112 -9.17 -15.50 0.81
CA ALA A 112 -7.98 -16.01 0.16
C ALA A 112 -7.89 -15.56 -1.30
N LEU A 113 -8.96 -15.72 -2.07
CA LEU A 113 -9.01 -15.36 -3.50
C LEU A 113 -8.83 -13.87 -3.75
N ASN A 114 -9.31 -13.00 -2.87
CA ASN A 114 -9.10 -11.55 -3.00
C ASN A 114 -7.63 -11.13 -2.86
N TYR A 115 -6.84 -11.90 -2.11
CA TYR A 115 -5.41 -11.64 -1.92
C TYR A 115 -4.49 -12.49 -2.78
N GLY A 116 -5.01 -13.55 -3.41
CA GLY A 116 -4.18 -14.37 -4.29
C GLY A 116 -4.78 -15.73 -4.63
N ASP A 117 -4.16 -16.40 -5.59
CA ASP A 117 -4.44 -17.77 -5.98
C ASP A 117 -3.12 -18.54 -5.87
N GLY A 118 -2.87 -19.11 -4.70
CA GLY A 118 -1.60 -19.75 -4.33
C GLY A 118 -0.42 -18.81 -4.13
N ARG A 119 -0.46 -17.61 -4.70
CA ARG A 119 0.57 -16.55 -4.57
C ARG A 119 -0.06 -15.23 -4.13
N SER A 120 0.62 -14.48 -3.27
CA SER A 120 0.11 -13.20 -2.77
C SER A 120 0.18 -12.12 -3.85
N PHE A 121 -0.97 -11.64 -4.34
CA PHE A 121 -1.03 -10.49 -5.25
C PHE A 121 -0.46 -9.23 -4.59
N ALA A 122 -0.74 -9.03 -3.32
CA ALA A 122 -0.24 -7.88 -2.57
C ALA A 122 1.30 -7.85 -2.51
N LEU A 123 1.94 -8.97 -2.20
CA LEU A 123 3.41 -9.06 -2.18
C LEU A 123 4.02 -8.99 -3.58
N GLN A 124 3.34 -9.55 -4.61
CA GLN A 124 3.75 -9.38 -6.01
C GLN A 124 3.75 -7.90 -6.40
N LEU A 125 2.72 -7.14 -6.02
CA LEU A 125 2.67 -5.70 -6.25
C LEU A 125 3.81 -4.99 -5.54
N ALA A 126 4.02 -5.25 -4.25
CA ALA A 126 5.09 -4.63 -3.46
C ALA A 126 6.48 -4.92 -4.04
N ALA A 127 6.70 -6.12 -4.56
CA ALA A 127 7.93 -6.50 -5.23
C ALA A 127 8.12 -5.76 -6.56
N ALA A 128 7.07 -5.70 -7.39
CA ALA A 128 7.09 -5.06 -8.71
C ALA A 128 7.28 -3.53 -8.61
N MET A 129 6.78 -2.88 -7.57
CA MET A 129 7.01 -1.46 -7.30
C MET A 129 8.49 -1.15 -6.99
N GLY A 130 9.30 -2.14 -6.68
CA GLY A 130 10.74 -1.98 -6.51
C GLY A 130 11.13 -1.17 -5.27
N GLY A 131 12.09 -0.26 -5.45
CA GLY A 131 12.56 0.62 -4.39
C GLY A 131 13.49 -0.06 -3.38
N SER A 132 14.04 0.76 -2.49
CA SER A 132 15.10 0.37 -1.55
C SER A 132 14.68 0.55 -0.09
N ALA A 133 13.35 0.59 0.19
CA ALA A 133 12.86 0.66 1.55
C ALA A 133 13.21 -0.61 2.34
N ALA A 134 13.46 -0.41 3.62
CA ALA A 134 13.73 -1.49 4.55
C ALA A 134 12.57 -2.48 4.69
N ILE A 135 11.39 -1.90 4.79
CA ILE A 135 10.13 -2.62 4.89
C ILE A 135 9.34 -2.27 3.64
N LYS A 136 9.32 -3.17 2.66
CA LYS A 136 8.57 -2.99 1.41
C LYS A 136 7.09 -3.30 1.59
N ALA A 137 6.77 -4.26 2.43
CA ALA A 137 5.39 -4.64 2.75
C ALA A 137 5.19 -4.74 4.26
N ALA A 138 4.27 -3.97 4.81
CA ALA A 138 3.92 -3.98 6.22
C ALA A 138 2.48 -4.43 6.43
N SER A 139 2.22 -5.12 7.55
CA SER A 139 0.88 -5.48 7.97
C SER A 139 0.61 -4.99 9.38
N MET A 140 -0.46 -4.23 9.55
CA MET A 140 -0.78 -3.54 10.80
C MET A 140 -1.60 -4.43 11.74
N GLY A 141 -1.02 -4.84 12.86
CA GLY A 141 -1.69 -5.58 13.93
C GLY A 141 -1.94 -7.05 13.64
N ARG A 142 -2.26 -7.44 12.43
CA ARG A 142 -2.46 -8.83 12.00
C ARG A 142 -2.13 -9.01 10.52
N MET A 143 -1.79 -10.22 10.13
CA MET A 143 -1.56 -10.56 8.73
C MET A 143 -2.85 -10.42 7.92
N PRO A 144 -2.76 -9.99 6.65
CA PRO A 144 -3.92 -10.03 5.77
C PRO A 144 -4.33 -11.49 5.49
N PRO A 145 -5.58 -11.74 5.11
CA PRO A 145 -5.98 -13.08 4.69
C PRO A 145 -5.29 -13.49 3.39
N GLY A 146 -5.29 -14.81 3.11
CA GLY A 146 -4.75 -15.36 1.89
C GLY A 146 -3.26 -15.69 1.93
N PRO A 147 -2.64 -15.92 0.76
CA PRO A 147 -1.24 -16.33 0.69
C PRO A 147 -0.30 -15.27 1.26
N SER A 148 0.66 -15.70 2.09
CA SER A 148 1.64 -14.81 2.75
C SER A 148 3.09 -15.20 2.49
N SER A 149 3.34 -16.19 1.64
CA SER A 149 4.69 -16.57 1.21
C SER A 149 5.38 -15.42 0.50
N ALA A 150 6.68 -15.26 0.72
CA ALA A 150 7.46 -14.21 0.09
C ALA A 150 7.38 -14.24 -1.44
N GLU A 151 7.30 -13.06 -2.05
CA GLU A 151 7.22 -12.87 -3.50
C GLU A 151 8.33 -11.91 -3.95
N GLY A 152 9.16 -12.33 -4.91
CA GLY A 152 10.24 -11.49 -5.43
C GLY A 152 11.18 -10.96 -4.33
N GLY A 153 11.42 -11.73 -3.28
CA GLY A 153 12.23 -11.32 -2.11
C GLY A 153 11.51 -10.38 -1.14
N VAL A 154 10.23 -10.12 -1.32
CA VAL A 154 9.42 -9.30 -0.41
C VAL A 154 8.53 -10.18 0.46
N SER A 155 8.54 -9.94 1.76
CA SER A 155 7.66 -10.57 2.73
C SER A 155 6.96 -9.51 3.58
N TYR A 156 5.85 -9.89 4.20
CA TYR A 156 5.20 -9.00 5.17
C TYR A 156 6.04 -8.84 6.43
N GLN A 157 6.17 -7.59 6.86
CA GLN A 157 6.60 -7.27 8.22
C GLN A 157 5.36 -6.96 9.06
N LEU A 158 5.10 -7.80 10.07
CA LEU A 158 4.00 -7.56 11.00
C LEU A 158 4.37 -6.46 12.00
N ILE A 159 3.54 -5.44 12.09
CA ILE A 159 3.72 -4.27 12.95
C ILE A 159 2.68 -4.28 14.05
N ASN A 160 3.07 -4.66 15.25
CA ASN A 160 2.23 -4.68 16.45
C ASN A 160 2.53 -3.54 17.43
N ASP A 161 3.73 -2.97 17.33
CA ASP A 161 4.21 -1.89 18.16
C ASP A 161 5.02 -0.88 17.36
N MET A 162 4.56 0.36 17.36
CA MET A 162 5.20 1.44 16.61
C MET A 162 6.53 1.88 17.22
N GLY A 163 6.66 1.82 18.54
CA GLY A 163 7.89 2.23 19.21
C GLY A 163 9.06 1.32 18.86
N SER A 164 8.86 0.00 18.87
CA SER A 164 9.87 -0.95 18.43
C SER A 164 10.18 -0.80 16.93
N THR A 165 9.18 -0.53 16.11
CA THR A 165 9.36 -0.32 14.67
C THR A 165 10.14 0.97 14.39
N ILE A 166 9.84 2.08 15.07
CA ILE A 166 10.57 3.33 14.96
C ILE A 166 12.04 3.14 15.33
N ARG A 167 12.30 2.46 16.45
CA ARG A 167 13.68 2.11 16.85
C ARG A 167 14.38 1.24 15.80
N ALA A 168 13.71 0.23 15.28
CA ALA A 168 14.28 -0.65 14.26
C ALA A 168 14.61 0.12 12.97
N LEU A 169 13.77 1.09 12.59
CA LEU A 169 14.02 2.00 11.46
C LEU A 169 15.05 3.10 11.78
N GLY A 170 15.54 3.17 13.01
CA GLY A 170 16.56 4.12 13.44
C GLY A 170 16.05 5.49 13.81
N GLY A 171 14.75 5.60 14.09
CA GLY A 171 14.10 6.81 14.60
C GLY A 171 13.86 6.70 16.09
N GLY A 172 14.83 6.95 16.92
CA GLY A 172 14.70 6.96 18.38
C GLY A 172 16.02 7.36 19.00
N ASP A 173 16.00 7.68 20.27
CA ASP A 173 17.23 7.94 21.01
C ASP A 173 18.13 6.69 20.94
N PRO A 174 19.42 6.85 20.61
CA PRO A 174 20.33 5.71 20.55
C PRO A 174 20.41 5.07 21.93
N ASP A 175 20.18 3.75 22.01
CA ASP A 175 20.42 2.99 23.24
C ASP A 175 21.92 3.04 23.55
N PRO A 176 22.34 3.64 24.67
CA PRO A 176 23.76 3.78 25.02
C PRO A 176 24.47 2.43 25.22
N LYS A 177 23.71 1.34 25.35
CA LYS A 177 24.25 -0.02 25.47
C LYS A 177 24.51 -0.69 24.13
N LEU A 178 23.99 -0.14 23.03
CA LEU A 178 24.22 -0.65 21.70
C LEU A 178 25.30 0.14 20.97
N PRO A 179 26.13 -0.54 20.14
CA PRO A 179 27.11 0.18 19.32
C PRO A 179 26.42 1.14 18.38
N ALA A 180 27.07 2.27 18.11
CA ALA A 180 26.58 3.25 17.15
C ALA A 180 26.23 2.56 15.81
N ARG A 181 25.16 2.99 15.17
CA ARG A 181 24.57 2.35 13.99
C ARG A 181 25.56 2.13 12.83
N ASN A 182 26.45 3.08 12.60
CA ASN A 182 27.53 2.96 11.63
C ASN A 182 28.52 1.84 11.99
N VAL A 183 28.89 1.71 13.27
CA VAL A 183 29.78 0.66 13.77
C VAL A 183 29.13 -0.73 13.64
N ALA A 184 27.86 -0.85 14.01
CA ALA A 184 27.12 -2.08 13.84
C ALA A 184 27.02 -2.47 12.34
N SER A 185 26.72 -1.51 11.44
CA SER A 185 26.64 -1.75 10.02
C SER A 185 27.96 -2.17 9.39
N GLU A 186 29.09 -1.57 9.82
CA GLU A 186 30.42 -2.00 9.39
C GLU A 186 30.80 -3.40 9.88
N ALA A 187 30.51 -3.71 11.13
CA ALA A 187 30.77 -5.04 11.69
C ALA A 187 30.00 -6.13 10.94
N ILE A 188 28.72 -5.87 10.64
CA ILE A 188 27.87 -6.75 9.85
C ILE A 188 28.43 -6.92 8.43
N MET A 189 28.88 -5.85 7.77
CA MET A 189 29.46 -5.95 6.43
C MET A 189 30.75 -6.74 6.39
N ARG A 190 31.62 -6.53 7.38
CA ARG A 190 32.86 -7.32 7.49
C ARG A 190 32.57 -8.81 7.71
N ALA A 191 31.61 -9.12 8.59
CA ALA A 191 31.15 -10.50 8.80
C ALA A 191 30.57 -11.13 7.52
N THR A 192 29.79 -10.36 6.74
CA THR A 192 29.22 -10.80 5.46
C THR A 192 30.30 -11.05 4.42
N ALA A 193 31.30 -10.16 4.33
CA ALA A 193 32.41 -10.32 3.40
C ALA A 193 33.24 -11.56 3.75
N MET A 194 33.50 -11.82 5.02
CA MET A 194 34.18 -13.01 5.49
C MET A 194 33.39 -14.30 5.21
N SER A 195 32.07 -14.26 5.42
CA SER A 195 31.17 -15.39 5.15
C SER A 195 30.98 -15.62 3.64
N GLY A 196 31.04 -14.57 2.81
CA GLY A 196 30.87 -14.63 1.37
C GLY A 196 31.92 -15.49 0.66
N GLY A 197 33.15 -15.50 1.18
CA GLY A 197 34.22 -16.39 0.70
C GLY A 197 33.93 -17.88 0.98
N ALA A 198 33.26 -18.18 2.08
CA ALA A 198 32.86 -19.54 2.44
C ALA A 198 31.58 -20.01 1.73
N MET A 199 30.69 -19.07 1.39
CA MET A 199 29.39 -19.33 0.74
C MET A 199 29.47 -19.53 -0.78
N GLY A 200 30.57 -19.14 -1.42
CA GLY A 200 30.76 -19.26 -2.87
C GLY A 200 30.77 -20.71 -3.41
N LYS A 201 30.72 -21.70 -2.52
CA LYS A 201 30.73 -23.12 -2.87
C LYS A 201 29.35 -23.79 -2.91
N ASN A 202 28.27 -23.11 -2.51
CA ASN A 202 26.90 -23.64 -2.52
C ASN A 202 25.89 -22.59 -3.00
N PRO A 203 25.68 -22.44 -4.30
CA PRO A 203 24.64 -21.54 -4.86
C PRO A 203 23.26 -22.19 -4.71
N GLY A 204 22.29 -21.47 -4.29
CA GLY A 204 20.90 -21.92 -4.17
C GLY A 204 20.14 -21.12 -3.11
N SER A 205 19.74 -21.76 -2.03
CA SER A 205 19.04 -21.13 -0.90
C SER A 205 19.81 -19.99 -0.21
N LEU A 206 21.12 -19.96 -0.38
CA LEU A 206 22.00 -18.91 0.18
C LEU A 206 21.93 -17.57 -0.58
N VAL A 207 21.52 -17.54 -1.86
CA VAL A 207 21.39 -16.29 -2.62
C VAL A 207 20.26 -15.45 -2.05
N THR A 208 19.10 -16.05 -1.79
CA THR A 208 17.95 -15.35 -1.19
C THR A 208 18.27 -14.83 0.21
N PHE A 209 19.03 -15.60 0.99
CA PHE A 209 19.48 -15.18 2.32
C PHE A 209 20.47 -14.03 2.24
N LYS A 210 21.39 -14.06 1.29
CA LYS A 210 22.37 -12.99 1.02
C LYS A 210 21.70 -11.69 0.61
N ASP A 211 20.71 -11.74 -0.26
CA ASP A 211 19.98 -10.57 -0.72
C ASP A 211 19.13 -9.96 0.40
N GLY A 212 18.47 -10.79 1.21
CA GLY A 212 17.76 -10.35 2.40
C GLY A 212 18.68 -9.69 3.43
N TYR A 213 19.88 -10.23 3.59
CA TYR A 213 20.89 -9.70 4.50
C TYR A 213 21.50 -8.39 3.98
N ALA A 214 21.80 -8.29 2.70
CA ALA A 214 22.25 -7.04 2.06
C ALA A 214 21.21 -5.94 2.20
N THR A 215 19.93 -6.27 2.00
CA THR A 215 18.80 -5.34 2.21
C THR A 215 18.72 -4.88 3.67
N ALA A 216 18.91 -5.77 4.64
CA ALA A 216 18.91 -5.42 6.05
C ALA A 216 20.08 -4.48 6.41
N VAL A 217 21.27 -4.72 5.84
CA VAL A 217 22.45 -3.85 6.04
C VAL A 217 22.25 -2.48 5.40
N ASP A 218 21.71 -2.42 4.20
CA ASP A 218 21.38 -1.16 3.53
C ASP A 218 20.34 -0.35 4.30
N THR A 219 19.40 -1.05 4.91
CA THR A 219 18.40 -0.48 5.81
C THR A 219 19.03 0.21 7.00
N LEU A 220 19.98 -0.46 7.65
CA LEU A 220 20.71 0.11 8.78
C LEU A 220 21.52 1.36 8.40
N ARG A 221 21.84 1.54 7.12
CA ARG A 221 22.64 2.65 6.62
C ARG A 221 21.83 3.87 6.21
N LYS A 222 20.57 3.68 5.82
CA LYS A 222 19.75 4.79 5.33
C LYS A 222 19.18 5.57 6.51
N PRO A 223 19.43 6.89 6.59
CA PRO A 223 18.79 7.70 7.62
C PRO A 223 17.27 7.68 7.37
N VAL A 224 16.51 7.26 8.36
CA VAL A 224 15.07 7.50 8.37
C VAL A 224 14.88 9.00 8.61
N GLN A 225 14.07 9.66 7.80
CA GLN A 225 13.70 11.05 8.03
C GLN A 225 13.13 11.17 9.45
N PRO A 226 13.69 12.04 10.30
CA PRO A 226 13.15 12.24 11.62
C PRO A 226 11.71 12.76 11.50
N PHE A 227 10.79 12.07 12.14
CA PHE A 227 9.41 12.55 12.31
C PHE A 227 8.99 12.34 13.76
N VAL A 228 8.14 13.23 14.23
CA VAL A 228 7.67 13.18 15.60
C VAL A 228 6.40 12.33 15.63
N PHE A 229 6.52 11.09 16.08
CA PHE A 229 5.40 10.15 16.18
C PHE A 229 4.25 10.72 17.02
N LYS A 230 4.56 11.43 18.08
CA LYS A 230 3.58 12.10 18.93
C LYS A 230 2.67 13.04 18.16
N ASP A 231 3.26 13.92 17.35
CA ASP A 231 2.49 14.90 16.56
C ASP A 231 1.65 14.20 15.50
N MET A 232 2.18 13.14 14.90
CA MET A 232 1.46 12.33 13.94
C MET A 232 0.28 11.62 14.61
N ALA A 233 0.46 10.99 15.77
CA ALA A 233 -0.60 10.31 16.52
C ALA A 233 -1.68 11.28 16.98
N ALA A 234 -1.30 12.46 17.45
CA ALA A 234 -2.22 13.52 17.87
C ALA A 234 -3.16 13.98 16.75
N ALA A 235 -2.69 14.00 15.50
CA ALA A 235 -3.54 14.33 14.35
C ALA A 235 -4.72 13.35 14.16
N TYR A 236 -4.59 12.13 14.69
CA TYR A 236 -5.64 11.11 14.67
C TYR A 236 -6.39 10.98 16.01
N GLY A 237 -6.22 11.94 16.92
CA GLY A 237 -6.80 11.88 18.25
C GLY A 237 -6.23 10.73 19.10
N ARG A 238 -4.99 10.33 18.87
CA ARG A 238 -4.29 9.28 19.61
C ARG A 238 -3.16 9.89 20.44
N ASP A 239 -2.86 9.22 21.55
CA ASP A 239 -1.71 9.55 22.39
C ASP A 239 -0.42 8.91 21.84
N GLU A 240 0.68 9.11 22.57
CA GLU A 240 2.00 8.54 22.19
C GLU A 240 2.08 7.00 22.35
N LYS A 241 0.99 6.33 22.71
CA LYS A 241 0.99 4.87 22.85
C LYS A 241 1.24 4.21 21.50
N THR A 242 2.21 3.33 21.50
CA THR A 242 2.76 2.75 20.28
C THR A 242 2.10 1.42 19.88
N ALA A 243 1.26 0.85 20.74
CA ALA A 243 0.57 -0.41 20.45
C ALA A 243 -0.49 -0.24 19.34
N VAL A 244 -0.41 -1.09 18.33
CA VAL A 244 -1.34 -1.11 17.18
C VAL A 244 -2.54 -2.00 17.55
N ARG A 245 -3.63 -1.43 18.02
CA ARG A 245 -4.78 -2.16 18.55
C ARG A 245 -6.10 -1.88 17.86
N ASP A 246 -6.42 -0.63 17.58
CA ASP A 246 -7.66 -0.23 16.92
C ASP A 246 -7.41 0.27 15.51
N PHE A 247 -8.46 0.47 14.73
CA PHE A 247 -8.35 0.89 13.34
C PHE A 247 -7.60 2.22 13.20
N ALA A 248 -7.85 3.21 14.05
CA ALA A 248 -7.16 4.49 13.98
C ALA A 248 -5.65 4.35 14.25
N SER A 249 -5.23 3.54 15.24
CA SER A 249 -3.81 3.26 15.48
C SER A 249 -3.16 2.51 14.31
N LYS A 250 -3.91 1.64 13.62
CA LYS A 250 -3.45 0.98 12.39
C LYS A 250 -3.23 1.98 11.26
N VAL A 251 -4.10 2.97 11.11
CA VAL A 251 -3.94 4.03 10.10
C VAL A 251 -2.74 4.94 10.42
N VAL A 252 -2.53 5.28 11.70
CA VAL A 252 -1.29 5.98 12.13
C VAL A 252 -0.06 5.18 11.76
N GLY A 253 -0.07 3.88 12.04
CA GLY A 253 1.02 2.97 11.66
C GLY A 253 1.22 2.89 10.15
N ALA A 254 0.15 2.87 9.38
CA ALA A 254 0.23 2.88 7.92
C ALA A 254 0.86 4.18 7.40
N GLU A 255 0.50 5.34 7.93
CA GLU A 255 1.16 6.59 7.57
C GLU A 255 2.66 6.53 7.86
N LEU A 256 3.06 5.99 9.01
CA LEU A 256 4.46 5.82 9.35
C LEU A 256 5.19 4.94 8.33
N MET A 257 4.61 3.81 7.94
CA MET A 257 5.23 2.91 6.98
C MET A 257 5.33 3.54 5.58
N VAL A 258 4.32 4.28 5.14
CA VAL A 258 4.37 5.05 3.90
C VAL A 258 5.51 6.07 3.94
N ARG A 259 5.66 6.82 5.03
CA ARG A 259 6.77 7.77 5.21
C ARG A 259 8.13 7.07 5.20
N ALA A 260 8.22 5.87 5.77
CA ALA A 260 9.42 5.04 5.73
C ALA A 260 9.70 4.43 4.35
N GLY A 261 8.80 4.64 3.38
CA GLY A 261 8.96 4.21 1.99
C GLY A 261 8.41 2.82 1.69
N ALA A 262 7.54 2.26 2.52
CA ALA A 262 6.87 1.00 2.22
C ALA A 262 6.02 1.12 0.95
N ASN A 263 6.11 0.13 0.07
CA ASN A 263 5.33 0.05 -1.16
C ASN A 263 3.89 -0.40 -0.88
N LEU A 264 3.72 -1.25 0.14
CA LEU A 264 2.44 -1.82 0.51
C LEU A 264 2.25 -1.77 2.02
N VAL A 265 1.09 -1.34 2.45
CA VAL A 265 0.65 -1.48 3.83
C VAL A 265 -0.72 -2.14 3.84
N THR A 266 -0.87 -3.21 4.60
CA THR A 266 -2.17 -3.86 4.80
C THR A 266 -2.71 -3.57 6.19
N ILE A 267 -3.97 -3.20 6.23
CA ILE A 267 -4.75 -3.00 7.45
C ILE A 267 -5.93 -3.97 7.39
N THR A 268 -6.03 -4.87 8.34
CA THR A 268 -7.26 -5.64 8.55
C THR A 268 -7.96 -5.08 9.78
N ASP A 269 -9.21 -4.63 9.65
CA ASP A 269 -9.97 -4.21 10.82
C ASP A 269 -10.34 -5.44 11.67
N ASP A 270 -10.20 -5.33 12.98
CA ASP A 270 -10.49 -6.43 13.90
C ASP A 270 -11.98 -6.54 14.24
N PHE A 271 -12.77 -5.58 13.78
CA PHE A 271 -14.20 -5.64 13.93
C PHE A 271 -14.80 -6.69 13.00
N ASN A 272 -15.87 -7.34 13.44
CA ASN A 272 -16.61 -8.27 12.60
C ASN A 272 -17.58 -7.50 11.70
N TRP A 273 -17.28 -7.44 10.41
CA TRP A 273 -18.13 -6.83 9.37
C TRP A 273 -19.18 -7.79 8.83
N ASP A 274 -19.30 -8.97 9.44
CA ASP A 274 -20.36 -9.93 9.11
C ASP A 274 -21.71 -9.41 9.62
N SER A 275 -22.52 -8.92 8.69
CA SER A 275 -23.73 -8.14 8.97
C SER A 275 -25.01 -8.86 8.53
N HIS A 276 -25.11 -10.18 8.70
CA HIS A 276 -26.29 -10.96 8.33
C HIS A 276 -27.61 -10.43 8.87
N GLY A 277 -27.78 -9.77 9.86
CA GLY A 277 -29.00 -9.19 10.37
C GLY A 277 -29.27 -7.74 9.96
N ASP A 278 -28.34 -7.12 9.22
CA ASP A 278 -28.39 -5.70 8.88
C ASP A 278 -29.13 -5.48 7.57
N THR A 279 -30.45 -5.70 7.61
CA THR A 279 -31.30 -5.68 6.40
C THR A 279 -31.52 -4.29 5.80
N ASP A 280 -31.23 -3.24 6.54
CA ASP A 280 -31.34 -1.85 6.10
C ASP A 280 -29.97 -1.13 5.95
N GLY A 281 -28.87 -1.81 6.28
CA GLY A 281 -27.51 -1.30 6.17
C GLY A 281 -27.15 -0.26 7.24
N ASN A 282 -27.99 -0.05 8.27
CA ASN A 282 -27.75 0.99 9.26
C ASN A 282 -26.58 0.66 10.19
N ASN A 283 -26.40 -0.60 10.58
CA ASN A 283 -25.28 -1.00 11.43
C ASN A 283 -23.95 -0.79 10.69
N VAL A 284 -23.86 -1.21 9.43
CA VAL A 284 -22.65 -1.02 8.62
C VAL A 284 -22.38 0.47 8.42
N ARG A 285 -23.41 1.29 8.18
CA ARG A 285 -23.27 2.76 8.07
C ARG A 285 -22.71 3.36 9.35
N ASN A 286 -23.23 2.98 10.50
CA ASN A 286 -22.74 3.44 11.79
C ASN A 286 -21.27 3.03 12.01
N MET A 287 -20.93 1.77 11.75
CA MET A 287 -19.55 1.30 11.85
C MET A 287 -18.59 2.05 10.92
N MET A 288 -19.01 2.31 9.67
CA MET A 288 -18.22 3.14 8.75
C MET A 288 -17.97 4.52 9.36
N ASN A 289 -19.00 5.18 9.87
CA ASN A 289 -18.92 6.54 10.39
C ASN A 289 -18.12 6.65 11.68
N GLU A 290 -18.22 5.67 12.56
CA GLU A 290 -17.56 5.71 13.87
C GLU A 290 -16.11 5.24 13.81
N ARG A 291 -15.80 4.25 12.96
CA ARG A 291 -14.51 3.57 12.97
C ARG A 291 -13.62 3.91 11.78
N ILE A 292 -14.15 3.87 10.56
CA ILE A 292 -13.35 3.95 9.35
C ILE A 292 -13.18 5.38 8.86
N ILE A 293 -14.27 6.11 8.75
CA ILE A 293 -14.29 7.45 8.14
C ILE A 293 -13.41 8.46 8.89
N PRO A 294 -13.45 8.59 10.22
CA PRO A 294 -12.66 9.62 10.90
C PRO A 294 -11.14 9.49 10.65
N PRO A 295 -10.48 8.34 10.92
CA PRO A 295 -9.05 8.23 10.65
C PRO A 295 -8.71 8.23 9.16
N LEU A 296 -9.59 7.68 8.30
CA LEU A 296 -9.40 7.73 6.85
C LEU A 296 -9.42 9.19 6.35
N LYS A 297 -10.38 9.99 6.79
CA LYS A 297 -10.50 11.41 6.46
C LYS A 297 -9.25 12.20 6.89
N THR A 298 -8.76 11.93 8.09
CA THR A 298 -7.51 12.52 8.58
C THR A 298 -6.36 12.15 7.66
N PHE A 299 -6.18 10.88 7.36
CA PHE A 299 -5.09 10.40 6.50
C PHE A 299 -5.14 11.01 5.10
N LEU A 300 -6.30 10.97 4.45
CA LEU A 300 -6.48 11.54 3.11
C LEU A 300 -6.25 13.07 3.10
N GLY A 301 -6.63 13.77 4.17
CA GLY A 301 -6.32 15.18 4.36
C GLY A 301 -4.81 15.43 4.44
N ARG A 302 -4.10 14.62 5.20
CA ARG A 302 -2.64 14.71 5.36
C ARG A 302 -1.88 14.39 4.08
N LEU A 303 -2.37 13.49 3.23
CA LEU A 303 -1.80 13.25 1.90
C LEU A 303 -1.72 14.52 1.03
N ARG A 304 -2.49 15.55 1.35
CA ARG A 304 -2.52 16.80 0.56
C ARG A 304 -1.82 17.97 1.26
N THR A 305 -1.79 17.95 2.58
CA THR A 305 -1.29 19.10 3.37
C THR A 305 0.11 18.88 3.91
N ASP A 306 0.54 17.65 4.10
CA ASP A 306 1.86 17.32 4.61
C ASP A 306 2.91 17.33 3.50
N ASP A 307 4.03 18.00 3.72
CA ASP A 307 5.04 18.23 2.69
C ASP A 307 5.67 16.94 2.14
N GLN A 308 5.85 15.94 2.97
CA GLN A 308 6.38 14.65 2.53
C GLN A 308 5.32 13.84 1.78
N LEU A 309 4.12 13.72 2.36
CA LEU A 309 3.06 12.87 1.81
C LEU A 309 2.49 13.41 0.50
N LYS A 310 2.35 14.72 0.33
CA LYS A 310 1.83 15.33 -0.90
C LYS A 310 2.71 15.09 -2.12
N SER A 311 4.01 14.78 -1.90
CA SER A 311 4.95 14.43 -2.97
C SER A 311 4.85 12.97 -3.40
N MET A 312 4.03 12.16 -2.74
CA MET A 312 3.90 10.73 -2.99
C MET A 312 2.60 10.40 -3.74
N ASN A 313 2.62 9.30 -4.45
CA ASN A 313 1.43 8.68 -5.02
C ASN A 313 0.93 7.58 -4.08
N VAL A 314 -0.01 7.90 -3.21
CA VAL A 314 -0.60 6.92 -2.29
C VAL A 314 -1.98 6.52 -2.80
N VAL A 315 -2.15 5.22 -3.02
CA VAL A 315 -3.43 4.62 -3.42
C VAL A 315 -4.01 3.86 -2.24
N VAL A 316 -5.23 4.19 -1.85
CA VAL A 316 -5.96 3.51 -0.78
C VAL A 316 -7.06 2.66 -1.39
N ILE A 317 -7.14 1.39 -0.99
CA ILE A 317 -8.24 0.51 -1.34
C ILE A 317 -8.96 0.04 -0.08
N LEU A 318 -10.30 0.15 -0.08
CA LEU A 318 -11.18 -0.47 0.90
C LEU A 318 -11.89 -1.64 0.22
N HIS A 319 -11.79 -2.82 0.81
CA HIS A 319 -12.42 -4.03 0.31
C HIS A 319 -12.72 -5.01 1.44
N GLY A 320 -13.41 -6.08 1.15
CA GLY A 320 -13.76 -7.13 2.11
C GLY A 320 -13.84 -8.48 1.44
N ASP A 321 -14.49 -9.41 2.10
CA ASP A 321 -14.64 -10.78 1.61
C ASP A 321 -15.47 -10.80 0.32
N PHE A 322 -16.69 -10.25 0.41
CA PHE A 322 -17.67 -10.19 -0.66
C PHE A 322 -18.66 -9.04 -0.42
N SER A 323 -19.45 -8.73 -1.44
CA SER A 323 -20.64 -7.91 -1.26
C SER A 323 -21.73 -8.72 -0.58
N ARG A 324 -22.64 -8.02 0.09
CA ARG A 324 -23.80 -8.65 0.69
C ARG A 324 -25.06 -8.30 -0.07
N SER A 325 -25.90 -9.30 -0.28
CA SER A 325 -27.22 -9.09 -0.87
C SER A 325 -28.10 -8.23 0.02
N LEU A 326 -29.13 -7.66 -0.58
CA LEU A 326 -30.12 -6.89 0.13
C LEU A 326 -31.52 -7.32 -0.36
N PRO A 327 -32.49 -7.54 0.53
CA PRO A 327 -32.49 -7.31 2.01
C PRO A 327 -31.80 -8.38 2.85
N GLY A 328 -31.48 -9.52 2.39
CA GLY A 328 -31.06 -10.66 3.21
C GLY A 328 -29.68 -10.52 3.87
N SER A 329 -28.83 -9.64 3.37
CA SER A 329 -27.42 -9.54 3.77
C SER A 329 -26.63 -10.84 3.61
N ASP A 330 -26.96 -11.62 2.59
CA ASP A 330 -26.30 -12.88 2.26
C ASP A 330 -25.04 -12.67 1.42
N HIS A 331 -24.20 -13.69 1.40
CA HIS A 331 -22.92 -13.68 0.70
C HIS A 331 -23.08 -13.70 -0.81
N GLN A 332 -22.45 -12.76 -1.49
CA GLN A 332 -22.39 -12.73 -2.96
C GLN A 332 -21.02 -13.22 -3.46
N PRO A 333 -20.95 -13.93 -4.60
CA PRO A 333 -19.69 -14.43 -5.15
C PRO A 333 -18.83 -13.32 -5.79
N ASN A 334 -18.99 -12.11 -5.34
CA ASN A 334 -18.38 -10.91 -5.90
C ASN A 334 -18.25 -9.84 -4.83
N MET A 335 -17.46 -8.80 -5.12
CA MET A 335 -17.38 -7.61 -4.30
C MET A 335 -17.13 -6.37 -5.16
N THR A 336 -17.40 -5.20 -4.60
CA THR A 336 -16.94 -3.90 -5.10
C THR A 336 -15.91 -3.34 -4.15
N ALA A 337 -14.74 -2.95 -4.67
CA ALA A 337 -13.70 -2.29 -3.90
C ALA A 337 -13.73 -0.78 -4.15
N THR A 338 -13.61 0.01 -3.09
CA THR A 338 -13.41 1.46 -3.22
C THR A 338 -11.93 1.76 -3.33
N VAL A 339 -11.54 2.48 -4.36
CA VAL A 339 -10.16 2.93 -4.54
C VAL A 339 -10.10 4.45 -4.58
N ILE A 340 -9.18 5.02 -3.81
CA ILE A 340 -8.94 6.48 -3.74
C ILE A 340 -7.46 6.72 -3.99
N GLY A 341 -7.14 7.64 -4.91
CA GLY A 341 -5.74 7.96 -5.19
C GLY A 341 -5.60 9.03 -6.27
N LYS A 342 -4.49 9.72 -6.27
CA LYS A 342 -4.17 10.87 -7.13
C LYS A 342 -4.44 10.62 -8.62
N TYR A 343 -4.20 9.40 -9.09
CA TYR A 343 -4.38 9.01 -10.50
C TYR A 343 -5.65 8.16 -10.73
N VAL A 344 -6.51 8.05 -9.73
CA VAL A 344 -7.80 7.40 -9.87
C VAL A 344 -8.77 8.35 -10.56
N LYS A 345 -9.43 7.86 -11.60
CA LYS A 345 -10.51 8.56 -12.30
C LYS A 345 -11.84 8.16 -11.66
N THR A 346 -12.66 9.16 -11.35
CA THR A 346 -13.98 8.92 -10.76
C THR A 346 -14.85 8.05 -11.66
N GLY A 347 -15.44 7.04 -11.07
CA GLY A 347 -16.37 6.16 -11.78
C GLY A 347 -16.52 4.79 -11.15
N SER A 348 -17.25 3.94 -11.83
CA SER A 348 -17.51 2.57 -11.39
C SER A 348 -17.34 1.58 -12.53
N THR A 349 -16.76 0.42 -12.21
CA THR A 349 -16.74 -0.75 -13.09
C THR A 349 -17.52 -1.89 -12.47
N GLY A 350 -18.26 -2.62 -13.31
CA GLY A 350 -19.11 -3.69 -12.81
C GLY A 350 -20.38 -3.13 -12.16
N ASN A 351 -21.46 -3.09 -12.95
CA ASN A 351 -22.75 -2.64 -12.46
C ASN A 351 -23.34 -3.71 -11.54
N THR A 352 -23.73 -3.29 -10.34
CA THR A 352 -24.51 -4.14 -9.43
C THR A 352 -25.99 -4.04 -9.76
N ASN A 353 -26.71 -5.15 -9.64
CA ASN A 353 -28.16 -5.19 -9.69
C ASN A 353 -28.79 -4.81 -8.33
N ALA A 354 -30.10 -4.96 -8.20
CA ALA A 354 -30.82 -4.68 -6.95
C ALA A 354 -30.31 -5.51 -5.76
N ASP A 355 -29.86 -6.73 -6.02
CA ASP A 355 -29.37 -7.66 -5.01
C ASP A 355 -27.86 -7.45 -4.71
N VAL A 356 -27.29 -6.38 -5.22
CA VAL A 356 -25.85 -6.07 -5.12
C VAL A 356 -24.93 -7.09 -5.81
N ALA A 357 -25.51 -7.96 -6.63
CA ALA A 357 -24.76 -8.93 -7.42
C ALA A 357 -24.16 -8.26 -8.66
N LEU A 358 -22.90 -8.58 -8.96
CA LEU A 358 -22.25 -8.20 -10.21
C LEU A 358 -22.55 -9.19 -11.31
N GLY A 359 -22.62 -8.68 -12.55
CA GLY A 359 -22.81 -9.53 -13.72
C GLY A 359 -21.69 -10.56 -13.90
N PRO A 360 -21.93 -11.62 -14.70
CA PRO A 360 -20.99 -12.75 -14.86
C PRO A 360 -19.66 -12.36 -15.53
N ASN A 361 -19.65 -11.29 -16.30
CA ASN A 361 -18.47 -10.84 -17.08
C ASN A 361 -17.58 -9.86 -16.33
N VAL A 362 -17.75 -9.72 -15.02
CA VAL A 362 -16.87 -8.88 -14.19
C VAL A 362 -15.54 -9.62 -13.97
N PRO A 363 -14.40 -8.95 -14.17
CA PRO A 363 -13.09 -9.56 -13.95
C PRO A 363 -12.89 -10.04 -12.52
N GLY A 364 -11.98 -11.01 -12.35
CA GLY A 364 -11.64 -11.56 -11.04
C GLY A 364 -10.63 -10.70 -10.24
N PRO A 365 -10.22 -11.17 -9.06
CA PRO A 365 -9.35 -10.45 -8.13
C PRO A 365 -8.03 -9.97 -8.73
N LYS A 366 -7.42 -10.76 -9.61
CA LYS A 366 -6.18 -10.38 -10.30
C LYS A 366 -6.30 -9.06 -11.07
N ALA A 367 -7.47 -8.80 -11.68
CA ALA A 367 -7.74 -7.56 -12.40
C ALA A 367 -7.86 -6.35 -11.47
N MET A 368 -8.38 -6.53 -10.27
CA MET A 368 -8.38 -5.50 -9.23
C MET A 368 -6.94 -5.10 -8.85
N TRP A 369 -6.05 -6.07 -8.68
CA TRP A 369 -4.64 -5.79 -8.40
C TRP A 369 -3.91 -5.19 -9.61
N ALA A 370 -4.27 -5.56 -10.85
CA ALA A 370 -3.79 -4.88 -12.05
C ALA A 370 -4.21 -3.40 -12.08
N TYR A 371 -5.43 -3.10 -11.68
CA TYR A 371 -5.90 -1.72 -11.51
C TYR A 371 -5.08 -0.95 -10.46
N LEU A 372 -4.84 -1.54 -9.29
CA LEU A 372 -4.02 -0.93 -8.24
C LEU A 372 -2.58 -0.66 -8.71
N ALA A 373 -1.97 -1.62 -9.41
CA ALA A 373 -0.65 -1.44 -10.00
C ALA A 373 -0.61 -0.25 -10.95
N LYS A 374 -1.63 -0.12 -11.80
CA LYS A 374 -1.74 1.01 -12.75
C LYS A 374 -1.96 2.34 -12.03
N ALA A 375 -2.86 2.40 -11.03
CA ALA A 375 -3.14 3.59 -10.23
C ALA A 375 -1.91 4.03 -9.41
N ALA A 376 -1.13 3.06 -8.91
CA ALA A 376 0.14 3.31 -8.23
C ALA A 376 1.30 3.64 -9.19
N ARG A 377 1.08 3.61 -10.50
CA ARG A 377 2.13 3.76 -11.53
C ARG A 377 3.28 2.76 -11.35
N CYS A 378 2.94 1.53 -10.97
CA CYS A 378 3.90 0.45 -10.82
C CYS A 378 4.62 0.20 -12.15
N PRO A 379 5.95 0.03 -12.15
CA PRO A 379 6.69 -0.35 -13.34
C PRO A 379 6.23 -1.71 -13.87
N GLY A 380 5.99 -1.80 -15.16
CA GLY A 380 5.49 -3.02 -15.81
C GLY A 380 4.03 -3.32 -15.48
N GLU A 381 3.62 -4.52 -15.80
CA GLU A 381 2.25 -5.02 -15.59
C GLU A 381 2.29 -6.37 -14.85
N PRO A 382 2.55 -6.37 -13.52
CA PRO A 382 2.79 -7.61 -12.77
C PRO A 382 1.59 -8.57 -12.78
N PHE A 383 0.40 -8.07 -13.11
CA PHE A 383 -0.83 -8.85 -13.20
C PHE A 383 -1.40 -8.95 -14.61
N GLY A 384 -0.67 -8.47 -15.61
CA GLY A 384 -1.16 -8.29 -16.97
C GLY A 384 -1.91 -6.96 -17.15
N PRO A 385 -2.50 -6.75 -18.35
CA PRO A 385 -3.18 -5.50 -18.68
C PRO A 385 -4.31 -5.17 -17.70
N ASN A 386 -4.41 -3.91 -17.30
CA ASN A 386 -5.52 -3.44 -16.50
C ASN A 386 -6.80 -3.34 -17.37
N PRO A 387 -7.86 -4.11 -17.06
CA PRO A 387 -9.11 -4.06 -17.84
C PRO A 387 -10.02 -2.89 -17.48
N HIS A 388 -9.69 -2.12 -16.45
CA HIS A 388 -10.52 -1.03 -15.94
C HIS A 388 -10.01 0.32 -16.43
N SER A 389 -10.84 1.10 -17.11
CA SER A 389 -10.48 2.39 -17.72
C SER A 389 -10.46 3.58 -16.76
N LEU A 390 -10.50 3.34 -15.42
CA LEU A 390 -10.65 4.37 -14.38
C LEU A 390 -9.30 4.82 -13.78
N VAL A 391 -8.27 4.95 -14.60
CA VAL A 391 -6.97 5.53 -14.23
C VAL A 391 -6.64 6.67 -15.17
N LEU A 392 -6.12 7.79 -14.62
CA LEU A 392 -5.71 8.99 -15.34
C LEU A 392 -4.37 8.80 -16.05
#